data_1415fe4556c4f4c0fbe2e7b83a359411
#
_entry.id   1415fe4556c4f4c0fbe2e7b83a359411
#
_cell.length_a   1.000
_cell.length_b   1.000
_cell.length_c   1.000
_cell.angle_alpha   90.00
_cell.angle_beta   90.00
_cell.angle_gamma   90.00
#
_symmetry.space_group_name_H-M   'P 1'
#
loop_
_entity.id
_entity.type
_entity.pdbx_description
1 polymer ?
#
loop_
_entity_poly.entity_id
_entity_poly.type
_entity_poly.pdbx_seq_one_letter_code
_entity_poly.pdbx_strand_id
1 'polypeptide(L)'
;MKRNKTLQTLTKAEEEVMQVIWQLERCLVRDILEQLGDPDMPHSTISSVVRILEKKGFVDHKAYGKTYEYFPIVSREDYAQHGVKSLMEKYFGGSPKQLVSFLVQKEDMDLKELNDLLKKLDNSSKKK
;
A
#
# COMPACT_ATOMS: atom_id res chain seq x y z
N MET A 1 4.29 1.29 -19.83
CA MET A 1 3.97 1.21 -19.70
C MET A 1 3.34 1.32 -19.15
N LYS A 2 3.34 1.38 -18.91
CA LYS A 2 2.81 1.50 -18.36
C LYS A 2 1.74 1.57 -17.91
N ARG A 3 1.65 1.64 -17.45
CA ARG A 3 0.54 1.37 -17.08
C ARG A 3 -0.20 2.46 -16.65
N ASN A 4 -1.19 2.80 -17.12
CA ASN A 4 -2.05 3.82 -16.79
C ASN A 4 -3.23 3.35 -16.04
N LYS A 5 -3.22 2.15 -15.59
CA LYS A 5 -4.29 1.62 -14.87
C LYS A 5 -4.43 2.28 -13.57
N THR A 6 -5.63 2.62 -13.15
CA THR A 6 -5.92 3.08 -11.81
C THR A 6 -5.72 1.92 -10.85
N LEU A 7 -5.03 2.16 -9.76
CA LEU A 7 -4.85 1.14 -8.76
C LEU A 7 -6.17 0.85 -8.06
N GLN A 8 -6.41 -0.40 -7.78
CA GLN A 8 -7.60 -0.80 -7.04
C GLN A 8 -7.37 -0.62 -5.56
N THR A 9 -8.42 -0.27 -4.85
CA THR A 9 -8.34 -0.16 -3.40
C THR A 9 -8.31 -1.57 -2.81
N LEU A 10 -7.46 -1.76 -1.84
CA LEU A 10 -7.32 -3.06 -1.19
C LEU A 10 -8.32 -3.19 -0.05
N THR A 11 -8.80 -4.40 0.17
CA THR A 11 -9.58 -4.70 1.36
C THR A 11 -8.64 -4.70 2.56
N LYS A 12 -9.22 -4.73 3.76
CA LYS A 12 -8.43 -4.75 4.98
C LYS A 12 -7.50 -5.97 5.02
N ALA A 13 -8.02 -7.14 4.68
CA ALA A 13 -7.21 -8.36 4.69
C ALA A 13 -6.09 -8.27 3.66
N GLU A 14 -6.40 -7.76 2.47
CA GLU A 14 -5.39 -7.59 1.44
C GLU A 14 -4.32 -6.61 1.86
N GLU A 15 -4.72 -5.54 2.52
CA GLU A 15 -3.77 -4.54 2.97
C GLU A 15 -2.83 -5.10 4.04
N GLU A 16 -3.36 -5.89 4.96
CA GLU A 16 -2.53 -6.50 5.98
C GLU A 16 -1.46 -7.39 5.37
N VAL A 17 -1.85 -8.18 4.37
CA VAL A 17 -0.90 -9.04 3.69
C VAL A 17 0.12 -8.21 2.90
N MET A 18 -0.35 -7.17 2.21
CA MET A 18 0.57 -6.31 1.47
C MET A 18 1.58 -5.62 2.37
N GLN A 19 1.17 -5.20 3.59
CA GLN A 19 2.13 -4.59 4.51
C GLN A 19 3.28 -5.53 4.82
N VAL A 20 2.97 -6.82 4.98
CA VAL A 20 4.00 -7.81 5.22
C VAL A 20 4.90 -7.99 3.99
N ILE A 21 4.28 -8.05 2.81
CA ILE A 21 5.05 -8.24 1.58
C ILE A 21 5.99 -7.06 1.34
N TRP A 22 5.50 -5.84 1.57
CA TRP A 22 6.36 -4.66 1.45
C TRP A 22 7.52 -4.71 2.43
N GLN A 23 7.26 -5.16 3.65
CA GLN A 23 8.27 -5.23 4.69
C GLN A 23 9.35 -6.25 4.36
N LEU A 24 8.93 -7.43 3.91
CA LEU A 24 9.87 -8.52 3.63
C LEU A 24 10.53 -8.43 2.26
N GLU A 25 9.88 -7.76 1.34
CA GLU A 25 10.31 -7.54 -0.04
C GLU A 25 10.25 -8.79 -0.90
N ARG A 26 10.66 -9.92 -0.38
CA ARG A 26 10.50 -11.21 -1.05
C ARG A 26 10.10 -12.22 0.00
N CYS A 27 9.10 -13.02 -0.27
CA CYS A 27 8.61 -13.92 0.76
C CYS A 27 7.77 -15.05 0.20
N LEU A 28 7.70 -16.09 0.99
CA LEU A 28 6.80 -17.22 0.76
C LEU A 28 5.53 -17.01 1.58
N VAL A 29 4.49 -17.71 1.24
CA VAL A 29 3.23 -17.62 2.00
C VAL A 29 3.46 -17.91 3.48
N ARG A 30 4.30 -18.89 3.79
CA ARG A 30 4.53 -19.20 5.21
C ARG A 30 5.24 -18.07 5.95
N ASP A 31 6.07 -17.29 5.25
CA ASP A 31 6.71 -16.14 5.86
C ASP A 31 5.67 -15.09 6.25
N ILE A 32 4.68 -14.93 5.41
CA ILE A 32 3.58 -13.99 5.68
C ILE A 32 2.81 -14.47 6.91
N LEU A 33 2.51 -15.76 6.96
CA LEU A 33 1.80 -16.31 8.11
C LEU A 33 2.56 -16.09 9.41
N GLU A 34 3.86 -16.28 9.36
CA GLU A 34 4.70 -16.08 10.54
C GLU A 34 4.64 -14.64 11.02
N GLN A 35 4.71 -13.70 10.08
CA GLN A 35 4.67 -12.29 10.43
C GLN A 35 3.33 -11.87 10.98
N LEU A 36 2.25 -12.42 10.47
CA LEU A 36 0.93 -12.09 10.97
C LEU A 36 0.67 -12.65 12.35
N GLY A 37 1.32 -13.76 12.66
CA GLY A 37 1.31 -14.29 14.02
C GLY A 37 0.00 -14.85 14.53
N ASP A 38 -0.93 -15.15 13.63
CA ASP A 38 -2.22 -15.72 14.04
C ASP A 38 -2.15 -17.24 13.89
N PRO A 39 -2.08 -17.99 14.99
CA PRO A 39 -1.94 -19.43 14.89
C PRO A 39 -3.14 -20.15 14.28
N ASP A 40 -4.28 -19.46 14.23
CA ASP A 40 -5.49 -20.05 13.68
C ASP A 40 -5.69 -19.74 12.21
N MET A 41 -4.81 -18.95 11.62
CA MET A 41 -4.95 -18.55 10.25
C MET A 41 -4.52 -19.68 9.31
N PRO A 42 -5.42 -20.19 8.47
CA PRO A 42 -5.04 -21.27 7.54
C PRO A 42 -4.12 -20.75 6.45
N HIS A 43 -3.19 -21.61 6.04
CA HIS A 43 -2.29 -21.32 4.94
C HIS A 43 -3.10 -20.98 3.66
N SER A 44 -4.18 -21.69 3.44
CA SER A 44 -4.99 -21.50 2.24
C SER A 44 -5.63 -20.11 2.18
N THR A 45 -5.93 -19.51 3.35
CA THR A 45 -6.50 -18.18 3.38
C THR A 45 -5.50 -17.17 2.84
N ILE A 46 -4.26 -17.25 3.30
CA ILE A 46 -3.23 -16.32 2.82
C ILE A 46 -2.90 -16.58 1.36
N SER A 47 -2.84 -17.84 0.95
CA SER A 47 -2.60 -18.17 -0.46
C SER A 47 -3.65 -17.53 -1.35
N SER A 48 -4.93 -17.58 -0.93
CA SER A 48 -6.00 -16.96 -1.69
C SER A 48 -5.85 -15.46 -1.78
N VAL A 49 -5.52 -14.82 -0.67
CA VAL A 49 -5.34 -13.38 -0.65
C VAL A 49 -4.20 -12.96 -1.57
N VAL A 50 -3.08 -13.68 -1.51
CA VAL A 50 -1.92 -13.37 -2.34
C VAL A 50 -2.25 -13.51 -3.82
N ARG A 51 -3.03 -14.54 -4.18
CA ARG A 51 -3.45 -14.71 -5.56
C ARG A 51 -4.33 -13.58 -6.03
N ILE A 52 -5.19 -13.07 -5.16
CA ILE A 52 -6.01 -11.91 -5.49
C ILE A 52 -5.13 -10.68 -5.68
N LEU A 53 -4.13 -10.51 -4.83
CA LEU A 53 -3.20 -9.40 -4.96
C LEU A 53 -2.43 -9.48 -6.27
N GLU A 54 -2.07 -10.67 -6.68
CA GLU A 54 -1.39 -10.85 -7.95
C GLU A 54 -2.32 -10.49 -9.11
N LYS A 55 -3.57 -10.91 -9.02
CA LYS A 55 -4.55 -10.61 -10.03
C LYS A 55 -4.82 -9.12 -10.13
N LYS A 56 -4.79 -8.41 -9.01
CA LYS A 56 -4.96 -6.97 -9.00
C LYS A 56 -3.72 -6.22 -9.45
N GLY A 57 -2.62 -6.91 -9.68
CA GLY A 57 -1.39 -6.28 -10.17
C GLY A 57 -0.50 -5.70 -9.09
N PHE A 58 -0.67 -6.12 -7.84
CA PHE A 58 0.14 -5.59 -6.74
C PHE A 58 1.40 -6.41 -6.50
N VAL A 59 1.36 -7.70 -6.79
CA VAL A 59 2.52 -8.57 -6.58
C VAL A 59 2.69 -9.48 -7.77
N ASP A 60 3.89 -10.06 -7.87
CA ASP A 60 4.15 -11.11 -8.83
C ASP A 60 4.92 -12.18 -8.07
N HIS A 61 5.23 -13.27 -8.73
CA HIS A 61 5.96 -14.34 -8.07
C HIS A 61 6.97 -14.97 -9.00
N LYS A 62 7.94 -15.61 -8.39
CA LYS A 62 8.90 -16.42 -9.10
C LYS A 62 8.77 -17.84 -8.56
N ALA A 63 8.70 -18.80 -9.46
CA ALA A 63 8.54 -20.19 -9.06
C ALA A 63 9.91 -20.85 -8.88
N TYR A 64 10.01 -21.60 -7.80
CA TYR A 64 11.18 -22.45 -7.55
C TYR A 64 10.61 -23.84 -7.30
N GLY A 65 10.44 -24.61 -8.37
CA GLY A 65 9.73 -25.88 -8.28
C GLY A 65 8.26 -25.62 -7.91
N LYS A 66 7.83 -26.16 -6.80
CA LYS A 66 6.46 -25.97 -6.34
C LYS A 66 6.31 -24.83 -5.38
N THR A 67 7.40 -24.14 -5.09
CA THR A 67 7.39 -23.04 -4.15
C THR A 67 7.37 -21.72 -4.90
N TYR A 68 6.50 -20.81 -4.49
CA TYR A 68 6.40 -19.49 -5.10
C TYR A 68 6.91 -18.44 -4.15
N GLU A 69 7.83 -17.62 -4.63
CA GLU A 69 8.34 -16.49 -3.89
C GLU A 69 7.69 -15.24 -4.43
N TYR A 70 6.97 -14.51 -3.58
CA TYR A 70 6.21 -13.34 -3.98
C TYR A 70 6.98 -12.06 -3.69
N PHE A 71 6.76 -11.05 -4.51
CA PHE A 71 7.40 -9.73 -4.31
C PHE A 71 6.46 -8.65 -4.84
N PRO A 72 6.57 -7.43 -4.30
CA PRO A 72 5.65 -6.36 -4.71
C PRO A 72 6.06 -5.77 -6.04
N ILE A 73 5.09 -5.42 -6.88
CA ILE A 73 5.33 -4.65 -8.09
C ILE A 73 4.71 -3.25 -7.99
N VAL A 74 3.85 -3.03 -7.02
CA VAL A 74 3.39 -1.69 -6.66
C VAL A 74 4.06 -1.34 -5.35
N SER A 75 4.77 -0.21 -5.31
CA SER A 75 5.49 0.16 -4.08
C SER A 75 4.52 0.69 -3.03
N ARG A 76 4.97 0.66 -1.79
CA ARG A 76 4.20 1.22 -0.69
C ARG A 76 3.90 2.70 -0.94
N GLU A 77 4.90 3.44 -1.43
CA GLU A 77 4.73 4.86 -1.71
C GLU A 77 3.69 5.13 -2.78
N ASP A 78 3.72 4.32 -3.84
CA ASP A 78 2.74 4.51 -4.91
C ASP A 78 1.33 4.25 -4.42
N TYR A 79 1.16 3.23 -3.60
CA TYR A 79 -0.16 2.95 -3.07
C TYR A 79 -0.60 4.04 -2.09
N ALA A 80 0.34 4.55 -1.28
CA ALA A 80 0.03 5.64 -0.36
C ALA A 80 -0.41 6.89 -1.11
N GLN A 81 0.30 7.24 -2.19
CA GLN A 81 -0.10 8.38 -3.01
C GLN A 81 -1.48 8.20 -3.59
N HIS A 82 -1.77 7.00 -4.06
CA HIS A 82 -3.09 6.69 -4.59
C HIS A 82 -4.16 6.91 -3.51
N GLY A 83 -3.90 6.47 -2.28
CA GLY A 83 -4.83 6.63 -1.18
C GLY A 83 -5.08 8.09 -0.83
N VAL A 84 -4.01 8.88 -0.77
CA VAL A 84 -4.14 10.30 -0.47
C VAL A 84 -4.92 11.02 -1.56
N LYS A 85 -4.60 10.71 -2.81
CA LYS A 85 -5.30 11.34 -3.93
C LYS A 85 -6.78 11.00 -3.91
N SER A 86 -7.09 9.73 -3.67
CA SER A 86 -8.48 9.30 -3.60
C SER A 86 -9.22 10.01 -2.47
N LEU A 87 -8.59 10.13 -1.33
CA LEU A 87 -9.15 10.80 -0.18
C LEU A 87 -9.44 12.27 -0.51
N MET A 88 -8.49 12.94 -1.14
CA MET A 88 -8.69 14.33 -1.52
C MET A 88 -9.86 14.49 -2.48
N GLU A 89 -9.94 13.60 -3.45
CA GLU A 89 -11.01 13.70 -4.45
C GLU A 89 -12.37 13.44 -3.85
N LYS A 90 -12.45 12.48 -2.96
CA LYS A 90 -13.76 12.11 -2.38
C LYS A 90 -14.26 13.07 -1.32
N TYR A 91 -13.35 13.62 -0.54
CA TYR A 91 -13.76 14.36 0.66
C TYR A 91 -13.29 15.81 0.71
N PHE A 92 -12.36 16.19 -0.15
CA PHE A 92 -11.77 17.53 -0.10
C PHE A 92 -11.76 18.23 -1.46
N GLY A 93 -12.67 17.81 -2.33
CA GLY A 93 -12.84 18.45 -3.63
C GLY A 93 -11.59 18.45 -4.49
N GLY A 94 -10.71 17.48 -4.27
CA GLY A 94 -9.46 17.40 -5.01
C GLY A 94 -8.43 18.42 -4.58
N SER A 95 -8.65 19.11 -3.48
CA SER A 95 -7.80 20.23 -3.07
C SER A 95 -6.84 19.86 -1.96
N PRO A 96 -5.52 19.91 -2.23
CA PRO A 96 -4.55 19.70 -1.16
C PRO A 96 -4.68 20.72 -0.05
N LYS A 97 -5.07 21.95 -0.41
CA LYS A 97 -5.24 23.00 0.58
C LYS A 97 -6.34 22.67 1.58
N GLN A 98 -7.45 22.10 1.11
CA GLN A 98 -8.51 21.70 2.01
C GLN A 98 -8.10 20.58 2.92
N LEU A 99 -7.32 19.62 2.40
CA LEU A 99 -6.78 18.55 3.22
C LEU A 99 -5.89 19.11 4.32
N VAL A 100 -5.00 20.04 3.95
CA VAL A 100 -4.09 20.68 4.88
C VAL A 100 -4.87 21.39 5.98
N SER A 101 -5.89 22.17 5.61
CA SER A 101 -6.71 22.88 6.58
C SER A 101 -7.38 21.93 7.57
N PHE A 102 -7.87 20.82 7.04
CA PHE A 102 -8.51 19.81 7.88
C PHE A 102 -7.53 19.26 8.92
N LEU A 103 -6.31 18.93 8.46
CA LEU A 103 -5.31 18.37 9.36
C LEU A 103 -4.91 19.36 10.45
N VAL A 104 -4.74 20.62 10.09
CA VAL A 104 -4.37 21.64 11.06
C VAL A 104 -5.46 21.80 12.13
N GLN A 105 -6.72 21.80 11.69
CA GLN A 105 -7.82 22.03 12.62
C GLN A 105 -8.18 20.83 13.47
N LYS A 106 -8.13 19.66 12.88
CA LYS A 106 -8.66 18.47 13.54
C LYS A 106 -7.58 17.63 14.23
N GLU A 107 -6.40 17.62 13.66
CA GLU A 107 -5.33 16.77 14.20
C GLU A 107 -4.29 17.56 14.98
N ASP A 108 -4.54 18.86 15.13
CA ASP A 108 -3.65 19.73 15.93
C ASP A 108 -2.20 19.68 15.46
N MET A 109 -2.00 19.58 14.17
CA MET A 109 -0.69 19.61 13.58
C MET A 109 -0.19 21.01 13.49
N ASP A 110 1.08 21.27 13.81
CA ASP A 110 1.59 22.60 13.64
C ASP A 110 2.11 22.79 12.21
N LEU A 111 2.37 24.04 11.86
CA LEU A 111 2.74 24.38 10.50
C LEU A 111 4.06 23.77 10.08
N LYS A 112 4.96 23.62 11.03
CA LYS A 112 6.27 23.05 10.73
C LYS A 112 6.14 21.58 10.35
N GLU A 113 5.37 20.83 11.12
CA GLU A 113 5.15 19.42 10.84
C GLU A 113 4.50 19.26 9.48
N LEU A 114 3.55 20.13 9.19
CA LEU A 114 2.84 20.08 7.95
C LEU A 114 3.73 20.39 6.76
N ASN A 115 4.55 21.41 6.90
CA ASN A 115 5.50 21.76 5.84
C ASN A 115 6.47 20.63 5.56
N ASP A 116 6.95 19.97 6.60
CA ASP A 116 7.85 18.85 6.43
C ASP A 116 7.18 17.71 5.69
N LEU A 117 5.93 17.44 6.02
CA LEU A 117 5.16 16.39 5.36
C LEU A 117 4.95 16.74 3.88
N LEU A 118 4.57 17.98 3.60
CA LEU A 118 4.34 18.41 2.24
C LEU A 118 5.59 18.34 1.39
N LYS A 119 6.72 18.67 1.97
CA LYS A 119 7.99 18.58 1.25
C LYS A 119 8.31 17.14 0.88
N LYS A 120 8.05 16.23 1.78
CA LYS A 120 8.27 14.80 1.50
C LYS A 120 7.38 14.32 0.38
N LEU A 121 6.12 14.72 0.38
CA LEU A 121 5.19 14.33 -0.67
C LEU A 121 5.60 14.92 -2.01
N ASP A 122 6.02 16.17 -2.00
CA ASP A 122 6.44 16.84 -3.21
C ASP A 122 7.68 16.18 -3.80
N ASN A 123 8.65 15.86 -2.96
CA ASN A 123 9.85 15.18 -3.41
C ASN A 123 9.55 13.80 -3.98
N SER A 124 8.65 13.07 -3.36
CA SER A 124 8.25 11.78 -3.90
C SER A 124 7.61 11.91 -5.25
N SER A 125 6.79 12.93 -5.41
CA SER A 125 6.13 13.19 -6.66
C SER A 125 7.10 13.52 -7.77
N LYS A 126 8.13 14.22 -7.48
CA LYS A 126 9.12 14.62 -8.45
C LYS A 126 10.13 13.56 -8.81
N LYS A 127 10.28 12.60 -7.93
CA LYS A 127 11.20 11.59 -8.20
C LYS A 127 10.68 10.67 -9.18
N LYS A 128 10.85 10.42 -9.92
CA LYS A 128 10.21 9.62 -10.80
C LYS A 128 10.89 8.75 -11.25
#